data_6e6d0a5b4d6db04dec898ebbf2c6cc2b
#
_entry.id   6e6d0a5b4d6db04dec898ebbf2c6cc2b
#
_cell.length_a   1.000
_cell.length_b   1.000
_cell.length_c   1.000
_cell.angle_alpha   90.00
_cell.angle_beta   90.00
_cell.angle_gamma   90.00
#
_symmetry.space_group_name_H-M   'P 1'
#
loop_
_entity.id
_entity.type
_entity.pdbx_description
1 polymer ?
#
loop_
_entity_poly.entity_id
_entity_poly.type
_entity_poly.pdbx_seq_one_letter_code
_entity_poly.pdbx_strand_id
1 'polypeptide(L)'
;MELRDDLEKLAQTLKQQHDELQLKIHLLNLEAREEWEKAEQNWQHFQSKAEEVGRVGAEASKDVGAALKLLGEELRHAYERMRKSL
;
A
#
# COMPACT_ATOMS: atom_id res chain seq x y z
N MET A 1 -14.86 15.39 1.41
CA MET A 1 -13.70 14.73 1.97
C MET A 1 -12.46 14.94 1.14
N GLU A 2 -11.40 15.24 1.77
CA GLU A 2 -10.17 15.54 1.07
C GLU A 2 -9.42 14.26 0.71
N LEU A 3 -8.79 14.29 -0.45
CA LEU A 3 -7.95 13.19 -0.93
C LEU A 3 -6.87 12.82 0.08
N ARG A 4 -6.34 13.81 0.79
CA ARG A 4 -5.32 13.62 1.81
C ARG A 4 -5.78 12.69 2.93
N ASP A 5 -7.01 12.89 3.40
CA ASP A 5 -7.58 12.05 4.47
C ASP A 5 -7.76 10.62 3.99
N ASP A 6 -8.22 10.45 2.75
CA ASP A 6 -8.39 9.13 2.15
C ASP A 6 -7.04 8.41 2.04
N LEU A 7 -6.00 9.13 1.63
CA LEU A 7 -4.66 8.57 1.52
C LEU A 7 -4.08 8.19 2.88
N GLU A 8 -4.33 9.00 3.91
CA GLU A 8 -3.87 8.69 5.26
C GLU A 8 -4.52 7.42 5.79
N LYS A 9 -5.83 7.29 5.61
CA LYS A 9 -6.56 6.10 6.03
C LYS A 9 -6.09 4.87 5.28
N LEU A 10 -5.90 5.00 3.98
CA LEU A 10 -5.42 3.91 3.14
C LEU A 10 -4.01 3.49 3.57
N ALA A 11 -3.13 4.45 3.84
CA ALA A 11 -1.77 4.18 4.30
C ALA A 11 -1.76 3.43 5.62
N GLN A 12 -2.64 3.80 6.56
CA GLN A 12 -2.75 3.12 7.84
C GLN A 12 -3.24 1.68 7.67
N THR A 13 -4.24 1.49 6.82
CA THR A 13 -4.76 0.15 6.52
C THR A 13 -3.69 -0.73 5.89
N LEU A 14 -2.96 -0.18 4.92
CA LEU A 14 -1.89 -0.90 4.24
C LEU A 14 -0.76 -1.26 5.19
N LYS A 15 -0.42 -0.35 6.08
CA LYS A 15 0.62 -0.61 7.07
C LYS A 15 0.24 -1.76 7.99
N GLN A 16 -1.01 -1.79 8.45
CA GLN A 16 -1.51 -2.89 9.27
C GLN A 16 -1.44 -4.22 8.53
N GLN A 17 -1.90 -4.24 7.29
CA GLN A 17 -1.87 -5.44 6.46
C GLN A 17 -0.44 -5.88 6.18
N HIS A 18 0.43 -4.94 5.88
CA HIS A 18 1.85 -5.19 5.65
C HIS A 18 2.50 -5.84 6.87
N ASP A 19 2.33 -5.23 8.04
CA ASP A 19 2.96 -5.71 9.27
C ASP A 19 2.43 -7.08 9.66
N GLU A 20 1.12 -7.31 9.51
CA GLU A 20 0.51 -8.61 9.79
C GLU A 20 1.07 -9.70 8.88
N LEU A 21 1.15 -9.42 7.57
CA LEU A 21 1.69 -10.37 6.61
C LEU A 21 3.18 -10.61 6.79
N GLN A 22 3.92 -9.57 7.16
CA GLN A 22 5.35 -9.69 7.42
C GLN A 22 5.64 -10.71 8.53
N LEU A 23 4.80 -10.74 9.56
CA LEU A 23 4.93 -11.71 10.63
C LEU A 23 4.60 -13.14 10.17
N LYS A 24 3.82 -13.27 9.12
CA LYS A 24 3.34 -14.56 8.63
C LYS A 24 3.96 -14.97 7.29
N ILE A 25 4.98 -14.25 6.85
CA ILE A 25 5.59 -14.49 5.53
C ILE A 25 6.10 -15.93 5.37
N HIS A 26 6.59 -16.54 6.46
CA HIS A 26 7.09 -17.90 6.45
C HIS A 26 5.99 -18.94 6.20
N LEU A 27 4.74 -18.56 6.34
CA LEU A 27 3.60 -19.44 6.07
C LEU A 27 3.12 -19.35 4.62
N LEU A 28 3.61 -18.40 3.87
CA LEU A 28 3.21 -18.19 2.47
C LEU A 28 3.86 -19.23 1.57
N ASN A 29 3.12 -19.68 0.54
CA ASN A 29 3.69 -20.55 -0.48
C ASN A 29 4.60 -19.73 -1.41
N LEU A 30 5.25 -20.40 -2.35
CA LEU A 30 6.23 -19.76 -3.23
C LEU A 30 5.62 -18.62 -4.04
N GLU A 31 4.44 -18.85 -4.62
CA GLU A 31 3.75 -17.81 -5.41
C GLU A 31 3.40 -16.59 -4.57
N ALA A 32 2.89 -16.83 -3.36
CA ALA A 32 2.53 -15.73 -2.47
C ALA A 32 3.76 -14.97 -1.99
N ARG A 33 4.90 -15.64 -1.82
CA ARG A 33 6.16 -14.97 -1.47
C ARG A 33 6.64 -14.07 -2.60
N GLU A 34 6.54 -14.53 -3.83
CA GLU A 34 6.88 -13.70 -5.00
C GLU A 34 5.98 -12.47 -5.07
N GLU A 35 4.70 -12.67 -4.83
CA GLU A 35 3.75 -11.56 -4.78
C GLU A 35 4.07 -10.60 -3.65
N TRP A 36 4.50 -11.12 -2.50
CA TRP A 36 4.94 -10.32 -1.36
C TRP A 36 6.13 -9.43 -1.73
N GLU A 37 7.12 -9.98 -2.43
CA GLU A 37 8.29 -9.21 -2.85
C GLU A 37 7.92 -8.03 -3.74
N LYS A 38 7.02 -8.26 -4.69
CA LYS A 38 6.50 -7.20 -5.56
C LYS A 38 5.72 -6.17 -4.76
N ALA A 39 4.87 -6.64 -3.86
CA ALA A 39 4.06 -5.76 -3.01
C ALA A 39 4.95 -4.93 -2.09
N GLU A 40 6.07 -5.49 -1.62
CA GLU A 40 7.01 -4.78 -0.77
C GLU A 40 7.62 -3.58 -1.51
N GLN A 41 8.03 -3.77 -2.76
CA GLN A 41 8.53 -2.68 -3.59
C GLN A 41 7.46 -1.61 -3.80
N ASN A 42 6.25 -2.02 -4.09
CA ASN A 42 5.13 -1.11 -4.28
C ASN A 42 4.78 -0.36 -2.99
N TRP A 43 4.89 -1.04 -1.87
CA TRP A 43 4.66 -0.44 -0.55
C TRP A 43 5.66 0.68 -0.27
N GLN A 44 6.94 0.42 -0.53
CA GLN A 44 7.98 1.42 -0.35
C GLN A 44 7.75 2.63 -1.26
N HIS A 45 7.37 2.36 -2.50
CA HIS A 45 7.05 3.41 -3.46
C HIS A 45 5.84 4.23 -2.99
N PHE A 46 4.81 3.54 -2.52
CA PHE A 46 3.62 4.18 -1.98
C PHE A 46 3.95 5.10 -0.81
N GLN A 47 4.73 4.61 0.15
CA GLN A 47 5.13 5.40 1.32
C GLN A 47 5.89 6.66 0.91
N SER A 48 6.84 6.50 0.00
CA SER A 48 7.67 7.62 -0.48
C SER A 48 6.81 8.69 -1.15
N LYS A 49 5.89 8.28 -2.00
CA LYS A 49 4.99 9.20 -2.70
C LYS A 49 3.97 9.83 -1.76
N ALA A 50 3.49 9.09 -0.79
CA ALA A 50 2.55 9.61 0.20
C ALA A 50 3.19 10.70 1.04
N GLU A 51 4.46 10.54 1.42
CA GLU A 51 5.20 11.57 2.13
C GLU A 51 5.36 12.83 1.27
N GLU A 52 5.67 12.65 0.01
CA GLU A 52 5.82 13.75 -0.94
C GLU A 52 4.53 14.55 -1.06
N VAL A 53 3.40 13.87 -1.21
CA VAL A 53 2.08 14.52 -1.27
C VAL A 53 1.81 15.28 0.03
N GLY A 54 2.16 14.71 1.16
CA GLY A 54 1.98 15.36 2.45
C GLY A 54 2.79 16.65 2.60
N ARG A 55 3.96 16.72 1.95
CA ARG A 55 4.82 17.92 2.02
C ARG A 55 4.39 19.01 1.07
N VAL A 56 3.97 18.65 -0.14
CA VAL A 56 3.66 19.64 -1.21
C VAL A 56 2.23 20.17 -1.12
N GLY A 57 1.35 19.45 -0.44
CA GLY A 57 -0.04 19.81 -0.33
C GLY A 57 -0.91 19.18 -1.42
N ALA A 58 -2.20 19.06 -1.12
CA ALA A 58 -3.14 18.32 -1.96
C ALA A 58 -3.41 18.97 -3.32
N GLU A 59 -3.37 20.28 -3.39
CA GLU A 59 -3.69 20.98 -4.64
C GLU A 59 -2.64 20.82 -5.72
N ALA A 60 -1.37 20.82 -5.31
CA ALA A 60 -0.26 20.72 -6.26
C ALA A 60 -0.05 19.30 -6.77
N SER A 61 -0.73 18.31 -6.17
CA SER A 61 -0.47 16.90 -6.44
C SER A 61 -1.74 16.06 -6.65
N LYS A 62 -2.77 16.67 -7.22
CA LYS A 62 -4.05 15.99 -7.47
C LYS A 62 -3.87 14.72 -8.31
N ASP A 63 -3.13 14.82 -9.40
CA ASP A 63 -2.89 13.69 -10.30
C ASP A 63 -2.05 12.61 -9.63
N VAL A 64 -1.03 13.04 -8.89
CA VAL A 64 -0.17 12.13 -8.12
C VAL A 64 -0.97 11.45 -7.03
N GLY A 65 -1.84 12.20 -6.36
CA GLY A 65 -2.71 11.65 -5.32
C GLY A 65 -3.66 10.60 -5.84
N ALA A 66 -4.25 10.83 -7.02
CA ALA A 66 -5.15 9.84 -7.65
C ALA A 66 -4.39 8.58 -8.05
N ALA A 67 -3.20 8.73 -8.63
CA ALA A 67 -2.35 7.59 -9.00
C ALA A 67 -1.92 6.81 -7.76
N LEU A 68 -1.60 7.53 -6.70
CA LEU A 68 -1.20 6.93 -5.43
C LEU A 68 -2.34 6.13 -4.80
N LYS A 69 -3.56 6.65 -4.89
CA LYS A 69 -4.74 5.95 -4.40
C LYS A 69 -4.94 4.63 -5.16
N LEU A 70 -4.78 4.64 -6.47
CA LEU A 70 -4.86 3.42 -7.29
C LEU A 70 -3.80 2.41 -6.88
N LEU A 71 -2.57 2.85 -6.69
CA LEU A 71 -1.48 1.99 -6.24
C LEU A 71 -1.79 1.38 -4.88
N GLY A 72 -2.33 2.18 -3.97
CA GLY A 72 -2.73 1.72 -2.64
C GLY A 72 -3.84 0.69 -2.69
N GLU A 73 -4.82 0.88 -3.58
CA GLU A 73 -5.90 -0.09 -3.76
C GLU A 73 -5.38 -1.41 -4.32
N GLU A 74 -4.45 -1.36 -5.27
CA GLU A 74 -3.82 -2.56 -5.79
C GLU A 74 -3.04 -3.30 -4.71
N LEU A 75 -2.32 -2.57 -3.87
CA LEU A 75 -1.60 -3.15 -2.74
C LEU A 75 -2.56 -3.83 -1.76
N ARG A 76 -3.66 -3.16 -1.45
CA ARG A 76 -4.68 -3.73 -0.55
C ARG A 76 -5.20 -5.05 -1.08
N HIS A 77 -5.53 -5.10 -2.37
CA HIS A 77 -6.01 -6.32 -3.00
C HIS A 77 -4.95 -7.42 -2.99
N ALA A 78 -3.69 -7.06 -3.23
CA ALA A 78 -2.59 -8.02 -3.18
C ALA A 78 -2.44 -8.61 -1.78
N TYR A 79 -2.50 -7.77 -0.75
CA TYR A 79 -2.42 -8.24 0.63
C TYR A 79 -3.60 -9.13 1.00
N GLU A 80 -4.81 -8.79 0.54
CA GLU A 80 -5.99 -9.61 0.78
C GLU A 80 -5.85 -10.99 0.14
N ARG A 81 -5.32 -11.05 -1.10
CA ARG A 81 -5.07 -12.33 -1.77
C ARG A 81 -4.06 -13.17 -1.00
N MET A 82 -2.98 -12.56 -0.54
CA MET A 82 -1.97 -13.27 0.26
C MET A 82 -2.56 -13.77 1.56
N ARG A 83 -3.36 -12.95 2.22
CA ARG A 83 -4.01 -13.32 3.47
C ARG A 83 -4.93 -14.53 3.27
N LYS A 84 -5.66 -14.57 2.16
CA LYS A 84 -6.57 -15.68 1.86
C LYS A 84 -5.83 -17.00 1.62
N SER A 85 -4.57 -16.94 1.20
CA SER A 85 -3.78 -18.13 0.98
C SER A 85 -3.12 -18.67 2.26
N LEU A 86 -3.30 -17.98 3.36
CA LEU A 86 -2.90 -18.48 4.67
C LEU A 86 -3.99 -19.36 5.23
#